data_fa07318a91aa1e26f387010d7de57dfa
#
_entry.id   fa07318a91aa1e26f387010d7de57dfa
#
_cell.length_a   1.000
_cell.length_b   1.000
_cell.length_c   1.000
_cell.angle_alpha   90.00
_cell.angle_beta   90.00
_cell.angle_gamma   90.00
#
_symmetry.space_group_name_H-M   'P 1'
#
loop_
_entity.id
_entity.type
_entity.pdbx_description
1 polymer ?
#
loop_
_entity_poly.entity_id
_entity_poly.type
_entity_poly.pdbx_seq_one_letter_code
_entity_poly.pdbx_strand_id
1 'polypeptide(L)'
;MTMRVPVFQPDAEIHDVEAAIREAGCAVVERLATVEQMLTIEAELEPFLAATATGGDEFTGLQTRRTGALLARSVGFRGLAAHPLVIGVLDRVLGDHATSYQLHLTQVIDIGPGAPAQIVHRDQWAFDFFPFPSGFEVECHTMWAMTDFTEENGATRVIPGSHRWEDKLRPSVEETIAAEMPKGSVLLYVGSLYHGGGANQSPAARRGVNVGYTLSWLRQEENQYLACPPEIARELPEDLARLAGYRRGAYALGYYGDLHDPFDAVRGATSDGPATFGAAPAPSR
;
A
#
# COMPACT_ATOMS: atom_id res chain seq x y z
N MET A 1 -25.45 2.49 14.85
CA MET A 1 -25.08 3.00 13.52
C MET A 1 -24.70 1.81 12.66
N THR A 2 -25.26 1.69 11.46
CA THR A 2 -24.87 0.61 10.54
C THR A 2 -23.43 0.86 10.08
N MET A 3 -22.52 -0.09 10.30
CA MET A 3 -21.16 -0.03 9.77
C MET A 3 -21.23 0.01 8.24
N ARG A 4 -20.54 0.97 7.64
CA ARG A 4 -20.40 1.05 6.18
C ARG A 4 -19.04 1.61 5.81
N VAL A 5 -18.51 1.20 4.68
CA VAL A 5 -17.33 1.82 4.06
C VAL A 5 -17.77 3.11 3.38
N PRO A 6 -17.12 4.26 3.64
CA PRO A 6 -17.34 5.48 2.85
C PRO A 6 -16.97 5.26 1.39
N VAL A 7 -17.81 5.71 0.46
CA VAL A 7 -17.60 5.54 -0.99
C VAL A 7 -17.64 6.89 -1.67
N PHE A 8 -16.70 7.15 -2.54
CA PHE A 8 -16.52 8.38 -3.30
C PHE A 8 -16.46 8.11 -4.80
N GLN A 9 -16.72 9.13 -5.61
CA GLN A 9 -16.54 9.13 -7.05
C GLN A 9 -15.09 9.53 -7.41
N PRO A 10 -14.60 9.27 -8.63
CA PRO A 10 -13.20 9.51 -9.00
C PRO A 10 -12.79 11.00 -9.00
N ASP A 11 -13.74 11.91 -8.99
CA ASP A 11 -13.55 13.37 -8.90
C ASP A 11 -13.64 13.92 -7.47
N ALA A 12 -13.61 13.03 -6.46
CA ALA A 12 -13.67 13.43 -5.06
C ALA A 12 -12.48 14.32 -4.66
N GLU A 13 -12.77 15.28 -3.82
CA GLU A 13 -11.72 16.14 -3.26
C GLU A 13 -10.86 15.37 -2.25
N ILE A 14 -9.55 15.60 -2.27
CA ILE A 14 -8.59 14.91 -1.39
C ILE A 14 -8.98 15.03 0.08
N HIS A 15 -9.45 16.23 0.52
CA HIS A 15 -9.79 16.46 1.92
C HIS A 15 -11.03 15.66 2.38
N ASP A 16 -11.97 15.36 1.48
CA ASP A 16 -13.16 14.56 1.82
C ASP A 16 -12.77 13.09 2.04
N VAL A 17 -11.90 12.56 1.18
CA VAL A 17 -11.35 11.20 1.32
C VAL A 17 -10.50 11.09 2.57
N GLU A 18 -9.62 12.06 2.84
CA GLU A 18 -8.84 12.14 4.08
C GLU A 18 -9.73 12.14 5.32
N ALA A 19 -10.75 12.99 5.35
CA ALA A 19 -11.68 13.07 6.48
C ALA A 19 -12.36 11.72 6.75
N ALA A 20 -12.78 11.01 5.70
CA ALA A 20 -13.36 9.69 5.82
C ALA A 20 -12.35 8.66 6.38
N ILE A 21 -11.09 8.71 5.94
CA ILE A 21 -10.03 7.84 6.46
C ILE A 21 -9.76 8.14 7.94
N ARG A 22 -9.71 9.41 8.34
CA ARG A 22 -9.56 9.78 9.76
C ARG A 22 -10.74 9.33 10.61
N GLU A 23 -11.96 9.30 10.06
CA GLU A 23 -13.15 8.89 10.80
C GLU A 23 -13.33 7.36 10.79
N ALA A 24 -13.26 6.72 9.64
CA ALA A 24 -13.57 5.31 9.46
C ALA A 24 -12.34 4.39 9.36
N GLY A 25 -11.12 4.95 9.21
CA GLY A 25 -9.90 4.19 8.94
C GLY A 25 -9.78 3.72 7.50
N CYS A 26 -10.80 3.92 6.68
CA CYS A 26 -10.82 3.50 5.27
C CYS A 26 -11.79 4.32 4.42
N ALA A 27 -11.58 4.28 3.10
CA ALA A 27 -12.50 4.84 2.10
C ALA A 27 -12.33 4.12 0.76
N VAL A 28 -13.39 3.96 0.00
CA VAL A 28 -13.37 3.51 -1.40
C VAL A 28 -13.51 4.72 -2.31
N VAL A 29 -12.69 4.80 -3.35
CA VAL A 29 -12.90 5.70 -4.49
C VAL A 29 -13.18 4.84 -5.71
N GLU A 30 -14.39 4.94 -6.25
CA GLU A 30 -14.82 4.10 -7.37
C GLU A 30 -14.16 4.52 -8.68
N ARG A 31 -13.72 3.54 -9.48
CA ARG A 31 -13.23 3.73 -10.86
C ARG A 31 -12.18 4.83 -11.00
N LEU A 32 -11.33 4.98 -9.99
CA LEU A 32 -10.24 5.97 -10.00
C LEU A 32 -9.21 5.66 -11.10
N ALA A 33 -8.99 4.37 -11.40
CA ALA A 33 -8.29 3.92 -12.58
C ALA A 33 -9.29 3.39 -13.62
N THR A 34 -8.96 3.59 -14.91
CA THR A 34 -9.82 3.08 -15.99
C THR A 34 -9.69 1.56 -16.13
N VAL A 35 -10.70 0.94 -16.71
CA VAL A 35 -10.66 -0.50 -17.04
C VAL A 35 -9.49 -0.81 -17.97
N GLU A 36 -9.19 0.08 -18.92
CA GLU A 36 -8.06 -0.06 -19.86
C GLU A 36 -6.71 -0.05 -19.14
N GLN A 37 -6.52 0.86 -18.18
CA GLN A 37 -5.32 0.87 -17.33
C GLN A 37 -5.16 -0.45 -16.58
N MET A 38 -6.24 -0.97 -15.98
CA MET A 38 -6.20 -2.26 -15.28
C MET A 38 -5.88 -3.43 -16.20
N LEU A 39 -6.41 -3.45 -17.42
CA LEU A 39 -6.10 -4.48 -18.43
C LEU A 39 -4.64 -4.41 -18.88
N THR A 40 -4.09 -3.21 -19.04
CA THR A 40 -2.67 -3.01 -19.36
C THR A 40 -1.77 -3.58 -18.27
N ILE A 41 -2.05 -3.22 -17.01
CA ILE A 41 -1.29 -3.72 -15.85
C ILE A 41 -1.39 -5.25 -15.75
N GLU A 42 -2.58 -5.80 -15.94
CA GLU A 42 -2.81 -7.24 -15.93
C GLU A 42 -1.98 -7.94 -16.99
N ALA A 43 -1.96 -7.43 -18.23
CA ALA A 43 -1.17 -7.99 -19.33
C ALA A 43 0.34 -7.93 -19.07
N GLU A 44 0.85 -6.82 -18.51
CA GLU A 44 2.25 -6.66 -18.13
C GLU A 44 2.68 -7.63 -17.03
N LEU A 45 1.78 -7.93 -16.09
CA LEU A 45 2.06 -8.76 -14.91
C LEU A 45 1.75 -10.25 -15.13
N GLU A 46 0.97 -10.64 -16.15
CA GLU A 46 0.54 -12.02 -16.36
C GLU A 46 1.68 -13.05 -16.37
N PRO A 47 2.85 -12.81 -17.01
CA PRO A 47 3.96 -13.77 -16.97
C PRO A 47 4.48 -14.03 -15.55
N PHE A 48 4.45 -13.03 -14.69
CA PHE A 48 4.89 -13.11 -13.29
C PHE A 48 3.82 -13.77 -12.41
N LEU A 49 2.54 -13.42 -12.63
CA LEU A 49 1.40 -14.02 -11.93
C LEU A 49 1.36 -15.53 -12.17
N ALA A 50 1.52 -15.94 -13.43
CA ALA A 50 1.52 -17.36 -13.81
C ALA A 50 2.68 -18.14 -13.17
N ALA A 51 3.84 -17.50 -12.98
CA ALA A 51 5.03 -18.10 -12.38
C ALA A 51 5.05 -18.09 -10.84
N THR A 52 4.18 -17.30 -10.20
CA THR A 52 4.15 -17.20 -8.74
C THR A 52 3.40 -18.40 -8.14
N ALA A 53 4.05 -19.08 -7.18
CA ALA A 53 3.41 -20.15 -6.42
C ALA A 53 2.36 -19.60 -5.44
N THR A 54 1.42 -20.44 -5.03
CA THR A 54 0.49 -20.12 -3.93
C THR A 54 1.21 -20.07 -2.59
N GLY A 55 0.62 -19.40 -1.60
CA GLY A 55 1.16 -19.29 -0.26
C GLY A 55 1.36 -20.65 0.41
N GLY A 56 2.27 -20.70 1.38
CA GLY A 56 2.66 -21.93 2.10
C GLY A 56 1.94 -22.14 3.44
N ASP A 57 1.13 -21.19 3.89
CA ASP A 57 0.42 -21.22 5.17
C ASP A 57 -0.96 -20.55 5.06
N GLU A 58 -1.72 -20.57 6.15
CA GLU A 58 -3.07 -20.00 6.20
C GLU A 58 -3.09 -18.48 6.05
N PHE A 59 -2.06 -17.78 6.52
CA PHE A 59 -1.99 -16.32 6.43
C PHE A 59 -1.69 -15.85 5.02
N THR A 60 -0.71 -16.46 4.37
CA THR A 60 -0.35 -16.18 2.96
C THR A 60 -1.36 -16.74 1.98
N GLY A 61 -2.11 -17.76 2.38
CA GLY A 61 -3.23 -18.35 1.66
C GLY A 61 -2.83 -19.48 0.70
N LEU A 62 -3.24 -20.72 1.00
CA LEU A 62 -2.92 -21.92 0.19
C LEU A 62 -3.49 -21.88 -1.24
N GLN A 63 -4.52 -21.08 -1.49
CA GLN A 63 -5.12 -20.80 -2.80
C GLN A 63 -4.85 -19.36 -3.28
N THR A 64 -3.93 -18.63 -2.64
CA THR A 64 -3.63 -17.24 -2.96
C THR A 64 -2.22 -17.11 -3.49
N ARG A 65 -2.03 -16.37 -4.59
CA ARG A 65 -0.72 -15.96 -5.08
C ARG A 65 -0.45 -14.52 -4.68
N ARG A 66 0.80 -14.23 -4.33
CA ARG A 66 1.25 -12.90 -3.95
C ARG A 66 2.47 -12.53 -4.78
N THR A 67 2.26 -11.73 -5.84
CA THR A 67 3.29 -11.38 -6.83
C THR A 67 3.78 -9.96 -6.56
N GLY A 68 5.02 -9.82 -6.13
CA GLY A 68 5.67 -8.54 -5.78
C GLY A 68 6.50 -7.92 -6.91
N ALA A 69 7.37 -6.96 -6.55
CA ALA A 69 8.30 -6.23 -7.42
C ALA A 69 7.60 -5.48 -8.56
N LEU A 70 6.43 -4.89 -8.29
CA LEU A 70 5.57 -4.33 -9.33
C LEU A 70 6.16 -3.09 -10.01
N LEU A 71 6.97 -2.27 -9.32
CA LEU A 71 7.67 -1.14 -9.94
C LEU A 71 8.56 -1.54 -11.11
N ALA A 72 9.22 -2.71 -10.97
CA ALA A 72 10.10 -3.25 -11.98
C ALA A 72 9.35 -3.98 -13.10
N ARG A 73 8.19 -4.57 -12.77
CA ARG A 73 7.48 -5.52 -13.63
C ARG A 73 6.37 -4.90 -14.48
N SER A 74 5.87 -3.72 -14.10
CA SER A 74 4.77 -3.07 -14.81
C SER A 74 4.96 -1.57 -14.89
N VAL A 75 4.97 -1.03 -16.10
CA VAL A 75 5.01 0.42 -16.33
C VAL A 75 3.66 1.05 -15.97
N GLY A 76 2.56 0.37 -16.32
CA GLY A 76 1.20 0.81 -15.98
C GLY A 76 0.96 0.92 -14.47
N PHE A 77 1.53 -0.01 -13.68
CA PHE A 77 1.45 0.02 -12.21
C PHE A 77 2.04 1.29 -11.60
N ARG A 78 3.10 1.85 -12.19
CA ARG A 78 3.77 3.06 -11.68
C ARG A 78 2.81 4.24 -11.51
N GLY A 79 1.81 4.33 -12.40
CA GLY A 79 0.75 5.34 -12.32
C GLY A 79 -0.20 5.13 -11.12
N LEU A 80 -0.43 3.90 -10.69
CA LEU A 80 -1.22 3.62 -9.48
C LEU A 80 -0.45 3.98 -8.21
N ALA A 81 0.84 3.61 -8.16
CA ALA A 81 1.70 3.86 -7.01
C ALA A 81 1.93 5.36 -6.74
N ALA A 82 1.88 6.20 -7.77
CA ALA A 82 2.03 7.66 -7.66
C ALA A 82 0.76 8.42 -8.06
N HIS A 83 -0.41 7.81 -7.91
CA HIS A 83 -1.66 8.47 -8.31
C HIS A 83 -1.90 9.75 -7.50
N PRO A 84 -2.20 10.91 -8.13
CA PRO A 84 -2.26 12.20 -7.44
C PRO A 84 -3.21 12.26 -6.24
N LEU A 85 -4.41 11.67 -6.34
CA LEU A 85 -5.35 11.60 -5.23
C LEU A 85 -4.76 10.77 -4.07
N VAL A 86 -4.14 9.62 -4.37
CA VAL A 86 -3.52 8.75 -3.35
C VAL A 86 -2.40 9.51 -2.64
N ILE A 87 -1.46 10.08 -3.39
CA ILE A 87 -0.35 10.86 -2.83
C ILE A 87 -0.87 12.02 -1.98
N GLY A 88 -1.87 12.77 -2.47
CA GLY A 88 -2.45 13.87 -1.71
C GLY A 88 -3.13 13.45 -0.40
N VAL A 89 -3.71 12.26 -0.33
CA VAL A 89 -4.23 11.67 0.91
C VAL A 89 -3.09 11.24 1.83
N LEU A 90 -2.06 10.56 1.30
CA LEU A 90 -0.90 10.12 2.07
C LEU A 90 -0.13 11.30 2.69
N ASP A 91 0.03 12.41 1.95
CA ASP A 91 0.66 13.64 2.45
C ASP A 91 -0.03 14.17 3.70
N ARG A 92 -1.34 13.96 3.84
CA ARG A 92 -2.14 14.40 4.99
C ARG A 92 -2.19 13.37 6.11
N VAL A 93 -2.27 12.07 5.77
CA VAL A 93 -2.40 10.99 6.77
C VAL A 93 -1.05 10.65 7.38
N LEU A 94 0.00 10.47 6.57
CA LEU A 94 1.34 10.10 7.04
C LEU A 94 2.24 11.32 7.30
N GLY A 95 2.00 12.44 6.62
CA GLY A 95 2.79 13.66 6.76
C GLY A 95 2.73 14.30 8.15
N ASP A 96 1.69 14.00 8.93
CA ASP A 96 1.60 14.44 10.34
C ASP A 96 2.67 13.76 11.24
N HIS A 97 3.23 12.63 10.80
CA HIS A 97 4.07 11.76 11.63
C HIS A 97 5.52 11.64 11.14
N ALA A 98 5.81 12.10 9.92
CA ALA A 98 7.15 12.07 9.36
C ALA A 98 7.34 13.14 8.28
N THR A 99 8.59 13.53 8.04
CA THR A 99 8.95 14.47 6.96
C THR A 99 8.84 13.84 5.57
N SER A 100 8.76 12.52 5.51
CA SER A 100 8.55 11.77 4.28
C SER A 100 8.07 10.35 4.58
N TYR A 101 7.46 9.73 3.59
CA TYR A 101 7.06 8.33 3.57
C TYR A 101 7.62 7.66 2.31
N GLN A 102 7.50 6.35 2.23
CA GLN A 102 8.02 5.53 1.15
C GLN A 102 7.12 4.32 0.88
N LEU A 103 7.25 3.68 -0.28
CA LEU A 103 6.61 2.41 -0.54
C LEU A 103 7.03 1.38 0.50
N HIS A 104 6.06 0.69 1.06
CA HIS A 104 6.23 -0.38 2.02
C HIS A 104 6.27 -1.73 1.33
N LEU A 105 5.24 -2.00 0.51
CA LEU A 105 5.16 -3.17 -0.35
C LEU A 105 4.40 -2.85 -1.65
N THR A 106 4.64 -3.68 -2.67
CA THR A 106 3.89 -3.67 -3.93
C THR A 106 3.54 -5.10 -4.31
N GLN A 107 2.24 -5.45 -4.36
CA GLN A 107 1.87 -6.85 -4.51
C GLN A 107 0.53 -7.03 -5.23
N VAL A 108 0.48 -7.91 -6.24
CA VAL A 108 -0.81 -8.46 -6.68
C VAL A 108 -1.20 -9.59 -5.74
N ILE A 109 -2.41 -9.51 -5.21
CA ILE A 109 -3.04 -10.57 -4.42
C ILE A 109 -4.12 -11.22 -5.30
N ASP A 110 -3.85 -12.46 -5.71
CA ASP A 110 -4.71 -13.27 -6.59
C ASP A 110 -5.32 -14.39 -5.74
N ILE A 111 -6.56 -14.20 -5.28
CA ILE A 111 -7.30 -15.15 -4.43
C ILE A 111 -8.08 -16.11 -5.31
N GLY A 112 -7.64 -17.37 -5.38
CA GLY A 112 -8.27 -18.40 -6.18
C GLY A 112 -9.60 -18.90 -5.63
N PRO A 113 -10.40 -19.62 -6.46
CA PRO A 113 -11.63 -20.24 -6.03
C PRO A 113 -11.45 -21.17 -4.83
N GLY A 114 -12.38 -21.12 -3.86
CA GLY A 114 -12.35 -21.94 -2.65
C GLY A 114 -11.39 -21.46 -1.57
N ALA A 115 -10.71 -20.31 -1.76
CA ALA A 115 -9.88 -19.75 -0.69
C ALA A 115 -10.73 -19.36 0.52
N PRO A 116 -10.36 -19.76 1.74
CA PRO A 116 -11.03 -19.31 2.96
C PRO A 116 -10.75 -17.82 3.22
N ALA A 117 -11.56 -17.22 4.09
CA ALA A 117 -11.28 -15.87 4.56
C ALA A 117 -9.95 -15.85 5.34
N GLN A 118 -9.18 -14.79 5.14
CA GLN A 118 -7.97 -14.52 5.90
C GLN A 118 -8.34 -14.14 7.33
N ILE A 119 -7.46 -14.48 8.28
CA ILE A 119 -7.60 -14.00 9.67
C ILE A 119 -7.60 -12.46 9.69
N VAL A 120 -8.49 -11.89 10.50
CA VAL A 120 -8.57 -10.44 10.69
C VAL A 120 -7.33 -9.94 11.43
N HIS A 121 -6.64 -8.95 10.84
CA HIS A 121 -5.36 -8.45 11.32
C HIS A 121 -5.22 -6.95 11.09
N ARG A 122 -4.10 -6.40 11.53
CA ARG A 122 -3.61 -5.05 11.24
C ARG A 122 -2.27 -5.15 10.52
N ASP A 123 -2.06 -4.41 9.45
CA ASP A 123 -0.80 -4.45 8.70
C ASP A 123 0.37 -3.93 9.55
N GLN A 124 0.16 -2.93 10.38
CA GLN A 124 1.20 -2.40 11.28
C GLN A 124 1.80 -3.43 12.26
N TRP A 125 1.21 -4.61 12.40
CA TRP A 125 1.82 -5.69 13.18
C TRP A 125 3.10 -6.24 12.55
N ALA A 126 3.36 -5.95 11.27
CA ALA A 126 4.64 -6.23 10.61
C ALA A 126 5.85 -5.59 11.32
N PHE A 127 5.61 -4.52 12.10
CA PHE A 127 6.64 -3.89 12.94
C PHE A 127 6.75 -4.54 14.32
N ASP A 128 6.86 -5.87 14.35
CA ASP A 128 7.11 -6.68 15.56
C ASP A 128 6.01 -6.50 16.62
N PHE A 129 4.77 -6.28 16.18
CA PHE A 129 3.62 -6.00 17.06
C PHE A 129 3.83 -4.82 18.00
N PHE A 130 4.67 -3.85 17.61
CA PHE A 130 4.89 -2.66 18.42
C PHE A 130 3.57 -1.87 18.57
N PRO A 131 3.17 -1.54 19.81
CA PRO A 131 1.91 -0.85 20.05
C PRO A 131 2.07 0.66 19.80
N PHE A 132 1.92 1.08 18.54
CA PHE A 132 1.92 2.51 18.22
C PHE A 132 0.80 3.24 18.96
N PRO A 133 1.02 4.50 19.35
CA PRO A 133 -0.02 5.30 19.99
C PRO A 133 -1.26 5.42 19.10
N SER A 134 -2.46 5.43 19.71
CA SER A 134 -3.70 5.62 18.96
C SER A 134 -3.67 6.95 18.19
N GLY A 135 -4.04 6.92 16.91
CA GLY A 135 -3.99 8.07 16.02
C GLY A 135 -2.59 8.39 15.47
N PHE A 136 -1.59 7.54 15.75
CA PHE A 136 -0.27 7.63 15.13
C PHE A 136 -0.17 6.61 14.00
N GLU A 137 -0.55 7.03 12.79
CA GLU A 137 -0.57 6.15 11.64
C GLU A 137 0.84 6.00 11.05
N VAL A 138 1.31 4.77 10.97
CA VAL A 138 2.64 4.44 10.44
C VAL A 138 2.60 3.91 9.02
N GLU A 139 1.40 3.49 8.60
CA GLU A 139 1.14 2.93 7.27
C GLU A 139 -0.22 3.38 6.74
N CYS A 140 -0.26 3.49 5.43
CA CYS A 140 -1.50 3.57 4.68
C CYS A 140 -1.39 2.69 3.44
N HIS A 141 -2.44 1.95 3.14
CA HIS A 141 -2.48 1.01 2.03
C HIS A 141 -3.54 1.39 1.01
N THR A 142 -3.31 0.96 -0.22
CA THR A 142 -4.31 1.02 -1.29
C THR A 142 -4.51 -0.38 -1.86
N MET A 143 -5.78 -0.83 -1.93
CA MET A 143 -6.14 -2.07 -2.61
C MET A 143 -6.92 -1.72 -3.87
N TRP A 144 -6.27 -1.81 -5.03
CA TRP A 144 -6.88 -1.53 -6.33
C TRP A 144 -7.56 -2.77 -6.90
N ALA A 145 -8.79 -2.64 -7.31
CA ALA A 145 -9.57 -3.74 -7.86
C ALA A 145 -9.19 -4.03 -9.33
N MET A 146 -8.44 -5.10 -9.58
CA MET A 146 -8.16 -5.60 -10.94
C MET A 146 -9.33 -6.40 -11.51
N THR A 147 -10.15 -7.01 -10.66
CA THR A 147 -11.47 -7.58 -10.96
C THR A 147 -12.51 -6.84 -10.15
N ASP A 148 -13.80 -7.02 -10.41
CA ASP A 148 -14.80 -6.57 -9.45
C ASP A 148 -14.58 -7.26 -8.11
N PHE A 149 -14.78 -6.53 -7.01
CA PHE A 149 -14.74 -7.04 -5.66
C PHE A 149 -16.17 -7.16 -5.13
N THR A 150 -16.59 -8.38 -4.83
CA THR A 150 -17.90 -8.68 -4.27
C THR A 150 -17.75 -9.52 -3.01
N GLU A 151 -18.78 -9.57 -2.18
CA GLU A 151 -18.85 -10.48 -1.02
C GLU A 151 -18.50 -11.91 -1.44
N GLU A 152 -19.10 -12.38 -2.56
CA GLU A 152 -18.97 -13.75 -3.06
C GLU A 152 -17.53 -14.10 -3.48
N ASN A 153 -16.80 -13.15 -4.11
CA ASN A 153 -15.47 -13.44 -4.63
C ASN A 153 -14.33 -13.09 -3.67
N GLY A 154 -14.65 -12.73 -2.43
CA GLY A 154 -13.65 -12.45 -1.40
C GLY A 154 -13.12 -11.02 -1.41
N ALA A 155 -14.01 -10.03 -1.63
CA ALA A 155 -13.67 -8.63 -1.41
C ALA A 155 -12.95 -8.44 -0.06
N THR A 156 -12.04 -7.46 -0.01
CA THR A 156 -11.37 -7.09 1.24
C THR A 156 -12.41 -6.75 2.30
N ARG A 157 -12.30 -7.36 3.46
CA ARG A 157 -13.18 -7.17 4.60
C ARG A 157 -12.54 -6.21 5.58
N VAL A 158 -13.32 -5.26 6.10
CA VAL A 158 -12.84 -4.21 7.00
C VAL A 158 -13.79 -4.03 8.18
N ILE A 159 -13.29 -3.46 9.28
CA ILE A 159 -14.10 -2.99 10.39
C ILE A 159 -13.93 -1.46 10.48
N PRO A 160 -14.82 -0.66 9.84
CA PRO A 160 -14.72 0.80 9.88
C PRO A 160 -14.70 1.33 11.31
N GLY A 161 -13.77 2.23 11.61
CA GLY A 161 -13.56 2.80 12.94
C GLY A 161 -12.64 1.99 13.87
N SER A 162 -12.26 0.78 13.50
CA SER A 162 -11.45 -0.11 14.34
C SER A 162 -9.99 0.32 14.48
N HIS A 163 -9.49 1.23 13.66
CA HIS A 163 -8.16 1.83 13.81
C HIS A 163 -7.98 2.56 15.16
N ARG A 164 -9.09 2.91 15.82
CA ARG A 164 -9.10 3.52 17.16
C ARG A 164 -9.22 2.50 18.29
N TRP A 165 -9.36 1.21 17.98
CA TRP A 165 -9.52 0.18 19.00
C TRP A 165 -8.17 -0.18 19.62
N GLU A 166 -8.24 -0.79 20.80
CA GLU A 166 -7.05 -1.35 21.43
C GLU A 166 -6.42 -2.46 20.58
N ASP A 167 -5.10 -2.52 20.56
CA ASP A 167 -4.35 -3.43 19.71
C ASP A 167 -4.42 -4.92 20.16
N LYS A 168 -4.98 -5.16 21.34
CA LYS A 168 -5.12 -6.51 21.90
C LYS A 168 -6.36 -7.27 21.42
N LEU A 169 -7.29 -6.60 20.75
CA LEU A 169 -8.51 -7.21 20.26
C LEU A 169 -8.20 -8.21 19.14
N ARG A 170 -9.03 -9.22 19.02
CA ARG A 170 -8.95 -10.24 17.96
C ARG A 170 -10.35 -10.44 17.41
N PRO A 171 -10.84 -9.48 16.60
CA PRO A 171 -12.18 -9.57 16.03
C PRO A 171 -12.28 -10.76 15.06
N SER A 172 -13.47 -11.32 14.97
CA SER A 172 -13.77 -12.39 14.02
C SER A 172 -14.15 -11.83 12.63
N VAL A 173 -14.20 -12.70 11.63
CA VAL A 173 -14.60 -12.32 10.27
C VAL A 173 -16.05 -11.83 10.22
N GLU A 174 -16.93 -12.35 11.07
CA GLU A 174 -18.35 -11.97 11.16
C GLU A 174 -18.54 -10.52 11.62
N GLU A 175 -17.56 -9.94 12.31
CA GLU A 175 -17.58 -8.53 12.73
C GLU A 175 -17.17 -7.57 11.61
N THR A 176 -16.73 -8.09 10.47
CA THR A 176 -16.26 -7.30 9.33
C THR A 176 -17.36 -7.11 8.29
N ILE A 177 -17.18 -6.12 7.43
CA ILE A 177 -18.00 -5.92 6.23
C ILE A 177 -17.13 -5.96 4.97
N ALA A 178 -17.67 -6.43 3.85
CA ALA A 178 -16.98 -6.44 2.58
C ALA A 178 -16.88 -5.02 2.00
N ALA A 179 -15.70 -4.62 1.56
CA ALA A 179 -15.49 -3.42 0.75
C ALA A 179 -15.73 -3.77 -0.72
N GLU A 180 -17.01 -3.89 -1.10
CA GLU A 180 -17.39 -4.18 -2.48
C GLU A 180 -17.11 -2.96 -3.35
N MET A 181 -16.53 -3.20 -4.53
CA MET A 181 -16.19 -2.12 -5.46
C MET A 181 -15.97 -2.66 -6.88
N PRO A 182 -16.34 -1.90 -7.93
CA PRO A 182 -16.10 -2.31 -9.31
C PRO A 182 -14.62 -2.23 -9.68
N LYS A 183 -14.23 -2.96 -10.74
CA LYS A 183 -12.88 -2.91 -11.34
C LYS A 183 -12.43 -1.46 -11.58
N GLY A 184 -11.18 -1.17 -11.26
CA GLY A 184 -10.57 0.17 -11.35
C GLY A 184 -10.76 1.03 -10.11
N SER A 185 -11.57 0.59 -9.14
CA SER A 185 -11.72 1.26 -7.85
C SER A 185 -10.53 1.00 -6.93
N VAL A 186 -10.40 1.84 -5.91
CA VAL A 186 -9.38 1.68 -4.88
C VAL A 186 -10.01 1.80 -3.49
N LEU A 187 -9.67 0.86 -2.60
CA LEU A 187 -9.86 0.98 -1.18
C LEU A 187 -8.57 1.54 -0.56
N LEU A 188 -8.64 2.72 0.05
CA LEU A 188 -7.58 3.27 0.90
C LEU A 188 -7.87 2.93 2.35
N TYR A 189 -6.85 2.52 3.11
CA TYR A 189 -7.00 2.21 4.53
C TYR A 189 -5.70 2.38 5.31
N VAL A 190 -5.80 2.70 6.59
CA VAL A 190 -4.62 2.84 7.46
C VAL A 190 -4.18 1.48 8.03
N GLY A 191 -2.88 1.32 8.30
CA GLY A 191 -2.31 0.05 8.79
C GLY A 191 -2.84 -0.39 10.15
N SER A 192 -3.44 0.51 10.91
CA SER A 192 -4.10 0.24 12.19
C SER A 192 -5.55 -0.28 12.06
N LEU A 193 -6.13 -0.29 10.86
CA LEU A 193 -7.49 -0.81 10.61
C LEU A 193 -7.50 -2.34 10.67
N TYR A 194 -8.45 -2.92 11.41
CA TYR A 194 -8.70 -4.36 11.35
C TYR A 194 -9.34 -4.73 10.01
N HIS A 195 -8.68 -5.62 9.27
CA HIS A 195 -9.11 -6.05 7.95
C HIS A 195 -8.60 -7.47 7.61
N GLY A 196 -8.99 -7.99 6.45
CA GLY A 196 -8.52 -9.26 5.91
C GLY A 196 -9.11 -9.54 4.53
N GLY A 197 -8.58 -10.52 3.81
CA GLY A 197 -9.19 -11.03 2.59
C GLY A 197 -10.48 -11.80 2.90
N GLY A 198 -11.53 -11.59 2.11
CA GLY A 198 -12.75 -12.38 2.19
C GLY A 198 -12.55 -13.79 1.59
N ALA A 199 -13.46 -14.73 1.92
CA ALA A 199 -13.50 -16.05 1.29
C ALA A 199 -13.92 -15.92 -0.18
N ASN A 200 -13.22 -16.59 -1.09
CA ASN A 200 -13.63 -16.63 -2.49
C ASN A 200 -14.49 -17.88 -2.76
N GLN A 201 -15.80 -17.70 -2.80
CA GLN A 201 -16.80 -18.74 -3.09
C GLN A 201 -17.18 -18.75 -4.59
N SER A 202 -16.62 -17.82 -5.38
CA SER A 202 -16.89 -17.72 -6.81
C SER A 202 -16.03 -18.72 -7.62
N PRO A 203 -16.39 -19.00 -8.88
CA PRO A 203 -15.61 -19.91 -9.75
C PRO A 203 -14.37 -19.27 -10.35
N ALA A 204 -14.14 -17.97 -10.14
CA ALA A 204 -13.02 -17.22 -10.72
C ALA A 204 -12.11 -16.63 -9.63
N ALA A 205 -10.87 -16.34 -9.98
CA ALA A 205 -9.95 -15.67 -9.08
C ALA A 205 -10.32 -14.19 -8.90
N ARG A 206 -10.17 -13.66 -7.67
CA ARG A 206 -10.26 -12.23 -7.38
C ARG A 206 -8.85 -11.64 -7.30
N ARG A 207 -8.57 -10.67 -8.16
CA ARG A 207 -7.27 -10.02 -8.25
C ARG A 207 -7.32 -8.58 -7.77
N GLY A 208 -6.41 -8.21 -6.89
CA GLY A 208 -6.22 -6.84 -6.45
C GLY A 208 -4.74 -6.47 -6.35
N VAL A 209 -4.43 -5.21 -6.61
CA VAL A 209 -3.08 -4.65 -6.41
C VAL A 209 -3.04 -3.97 -5.06
N ASN A 210 -2.27 -4.52 -4.13
CA ASN A 210 -1.98 -3.91 -2.84
C ASN A 210 -0.70 -3.07 -2.94
N VAL A 211 -0.80 -1.78 -2.57
CA VAL A 211 0.35 -0.88 -2.45
C VAL A 211 0.35 -0.31 -1.05
N GLY A 212 1.34 -0.68 -0.27
CA GLY A 212 1.57 -0.15 1.06
C GLY A 212 2.55 1.03 1.04
N TYR A 213 2.30 2.00 1.90
CA TYR A 213 3.19 3.14 2.14
C TYR A 213 3.45 3.25 3.64
N THR A 214 4.70 3.51 4.01
CA THR A 214 5.10 3.62 5.41
C THR A 214 5.99 4.83 5.64
N LEU A 215 6.10 5.27 6.89
CA LEU A 215 6.98 6.37 7.27
C LEU A 215 8.44 6.04 6.88
N SER A 216 9.16 6.99 6.33
CA SER A 216 10.51 6.78 5.78
C SER A 216 11.57 6.34 6.79
N TRP A 217 11.28 6.43 8.08
CA TRP A 217 12.16 5.95 9.14
C TRP A 217 11.85 4.50 9.60
N LEU A 218 10.84 3.86 9.00
CA LEU A 218 10.52 2.44 9.18
C LEU A 218 11.09 1.61 8.03
N ARG A 219 11.39 0.34 8.32
CA ARG A 219 11.85 -0.59 7.29
C ARG A 219 10.68 -1.04 6.42
N GLN A 220 10.88 -1.04 5.10
CA GLN A 220 9.94 -1.59 4.12
C GLN A 220 9.77 -3.10 4.30
N GLU A 221 8.55 -3.62 4.15
CA GLU A 221 8.27 -5.06 4.12
C GLU A 221 8.85 -5.68 2.84
N GLU A 222 8.56 -5.11 1.68
CA GLU A 222 9.22 -5.46 0.43
C GLU A 222 10.53 -4.67 0.29
N ASN A 223 11.66 -5.36 0.18
CA ASN A 223 12.94 -4.69 -0.05
C ASN A 223 12.98 -4.06 -1.44
N GLN A 224 12.59 -2.79 -1.55
CA GLN A 224 12.50 -2.08 -2.83
C GLN A 224 13.85 -1.94 -3.53
N TYR A 225 14.97 -1.93 -2.82
CA TYR A 225 16.31 -1.87 -3.44
C TYR A 225 16.66 -3.16 -4.20
N LEU A 226 16.07 -4.30 -3.79
CA LEU A 226 16.20 -5.58 -4.49
C LEU A 226 15.06 -5.79 -5.51
N ALA A 227 13.84 -5.37 -5.18
CA ALA A 227 12.66 -5.52 -6.02
C ALA A 227 12.67 -4.56 -7.23
N CYS A 228 13.24 -3.36 -7.04
CA CYS A 228 13.43 -2.34 -8.07
C CYS A 228 14.88 -1.81 -7.97
N PRO A 229 15.90 -2.58 -8.42
CA PRO A 229 17.29 -2.23 -8.23
C PRO A 229 17.68 -0.93 -8.96
N PRO A 230 18.87 -0.35 -8.66
CA PRO A 230 19.29 0.94 -9.17
C PRO A 230 19.21 1.10 -10.70
N GLU A 231 19.43 0.02 -11.44
CA GLU A 231 19.37 0.01 -12.92
C GLU A 231 17.95 0.31 -13.42
N ILE A 232 16.92 -0.19 -12.71
CA ILE A 232 15.51 0.08 -13.02
C ILE A 232 15.08 1.41 -12.40
N ALA A 233 15.50 1.67 -11.17
CA ALA A 233 15.14 2.91 -10.48
C ALA A 233 15.64 4.18 -11.24
N ARG A 234 16.72 4.06 -12.00
CA ARG A 234 17.25 5.13 -12.85
C ARG A 234 16.28 5.57 -13.95
N GLU A 235 15.43 4.65 -14.41
CA GLU A 235 14.43 4.90 -15.45
C GLU A 235 13.11 5.47 -14.88
N LEU A 236 12.96 5.49 -13.55
CA LEU A 236 11.77 6.04 -12.92
C LEU A 236 11.78 7.57 -12.90
N PRO A 237 10.62 8.23 -12.93
CA PRO A 237 10.50 9.63 -12.52
C PRO A 237 11.09 9.84 -11.12
N GLU A 238 11.60 11.03 -10.85
CA GLU A 238 12.30 11.35 -9.60
C GLU A 238 11.44 11.08 -8.35
N ASP A 239 10.20 11.55 -8.37
CA ASP A 239 9.23 11.38 -7.29
C ASP A 239 8.98 9.89 -6.99
N LEU A 240 8.84 9.07 -8.04
CA LEU A 240 8.63 7.64 -7.89
C LEU A 240 9.89 6.90 -7.41
N ALA A 241 11.08 7.27 -7.88
CA ALA A 241 12.34 6.72 -7.37
C ALA A 241 12.54 7.09 -5.89
N ARG A 242 12.21 8.32 -5.50
CA ARG A 242 12.23 8.75 -4.10
C ARG A 242 11.18 8.01 -3.26
N LEU A 243 10.00 7.79 -3.81
CA LEU A 243 8.94 7.03 -3.16
C LEU A 243 9.35 5.55 -2.97
N ALA A 244 10.08 4.95 -3.90
CA ALA A 244 10.67 3.61 -3.76
C ALA A 244 11.71 3.51 -2.64
N GLY A 245 12.15 4.64 -2.06
CA GLY A 245 13.13 4.71 -0.99
C GLY A 245 14.52 5.18 -1.42
N TYR A 246 14.73 5.52 -2.70
CA TYR A 246 15.99 6.11 -3.17
C TYR A 246 16.09 7.59 -2.77
N ARG A 247 16.12 7.79 -1.46
CA ARG A 247 16.27 9.09 -0.78
C ARG A 247 16.68 8.88 0.66
N ARG A 248 17.21 9.91 1.29
CA ARG A 248 17.32 9.87 2.74
C ARG A 248 15.95 10.03 3.40
N GLY A 249 15.66 9.18 4.39
CA GLY A 249 14.53 9.36 5.28
C GLY A 249 14.88 10.40 6.34
N ALA A 250 13.99 11.33 6.60
CA ALA A 250 14.25 12.49 7.43
C ALA A 250 15.53 13.23 6.95
N TYR A 251 16.45 13.55 7.85
CA TYR A 251 17.70 14.25 7.47
C TYR A 251 18.90 13.30 7.27
N ALA A 252 18.84 12.06 7.74
CA ALA A 252 20.01 11.19 7.82
C ALA A 252 19.79 9.73 7.42
N LEU A 253 18.60 9.18 7.60
CA LEU A 253 18.38 7.73 7.48
C LEU A 253 18.53 7.24 6.03
N GLY A 254 19.27 6.12 5.85
CA GLY A 254 19.39 5.48 4.55
C GLY A 254 20.45 6.10 3.63
N TYR A 255 21.37 6.94 4.13
CA TYR A 255 22.51 7.39 3.32
C TYR A 255 23.36 6.19 2.88
N TYR A 256 24.11 6.35 1.80
CA TYR A 256 25.09 5.35 1.37
C TYR A 256 26.50 5.95 1.30
N GLY A 257 27.54 5.09 1.40
CA GLY A 257 28.93 5.50 1.35
C GLY A 257 29.24 6.63 2.35
N ASP A 258 29.80 7.72 1.84
CA ASP A 258 30.25 8.86 2.62
C ASP A 258 29.15 9.93 2.79
N LEU A 259 28.00 9.58 3.34
CA LEU A 259 26.81 10.41 3.61
C LEU A 259 26.05 10.87 2.34
N HIS A 260 26.18 10.16 1.24
CA HIS A 260 25.49 10.50 0.00
C HIS A 260 23.98 10.18 0.07
N ASP A 261 23.18 11.00 -0.62
CA ASP A 261 21.76 10.68 -0.83
C ASP A 261 21.63 9.51 -1.83
N PRO A 262 20.87 8.46 -1.53
CA PRO A 262 20.67 7.33 -2.46
C PRO A 262 20.18 7.73 -3.85
N PHE A 263 19.47 8.87 -3.97
CA PHE A 263 19.03 9.38 -5.26
C PHE A 263 20.19 9.79 -6.17
N ASP A 264 21.28 10.33 -5.60
CA ASP A 264 22.48 10.70 -6.36
C ASP A 264 23.11 9.47 -7.02
N ALA A 265 23.15 8.32 -6.31
CA ALA A 265 23.63 7.05 -6.87
C ALA A 265 22.79 6.60 -8.07
N VAL A 266 21.46 6.71 -7.97
CA VAL A 266 20.53 6.34 -9.03
C VAL A 266 20.73 7.21 -10.27
N ARG A 267 20.96 8.52 -10.10
CA ARG A 267 21.18 9.46 -11.21
C ARG A 267 22.61 9.49 -11.73
N GLY A 268 23.54 8.77 -11.10
CA GLY A 268 24.96 8.79 -11.48
C GLY A 268 25.64 10.14 -11.21
N ALA A 269 25.07 10.93 -10.30
CA ALA A 269 25.69 12.17 -9.87
C ALA A 269 26.83 11.84 -8.88
N THR A 270 28.04 12.31 -9.19
CA THR A 270 29.12 12.36 -8.22
C THR A 270 29.05 13.73 -7.54
N SER A 271 28.71 13.75 -6.26
CA SER A 271 28.84 14.99 -5.50
C SER A 271 30.31 15.19 -5.16
N ASP A 272 30.96 16.12 -5.85
CA ASP A 272 32.36 16.51 -5.59
C ASP A 272 32.52 17.40 -4.33
N GLY A 273 31.43 17.62 -3.59
CA GLY A 273 31.41 18.46 -2.38
C GLY A 273 31.50 17.66 -1.09
N PRO A 274 31.78 18.31 0.05
CA PRO A 274 31.77 17.64 1.35
C PRO A 274 30.37 17.11 1.63
N ALA A 275 30.27 15.81 1.91
CA ALA A 275 29.03 15.17 2.28
C ALA A 275 28.55 15.72 3.64
N THR A 276 27.32 16.21 3.70
CA THR A 276 26.71 16.72 4.93
C THR A 276 25.35 16.08 5.15
N PHE A 277 24.99 15.87 6.40
CA PHE A 277 23.58 15.67 6.72
C PHE A 277 22.80 16.94 6.37
N GLY A 278 21.65 16.80 5.74
CA GLY A 278 20.76 17.94 5.52
C GLY A 278 20.41 18.63 6.85
N ALA A 279 19.98 19.87 6.80
CA ALA A 279 19.47 20.54 7.99
C ALA A 279 18.29 19.73 8.58
N ALA A 280 18.36 19.36 9.85
CA ALA A 280 17.22 18.75 10.53
C ALA A 280 16.03 19.73 10.41
N PRO A 281 14.84 19.28 10.00
CA PRO A 281 13.67 20.14 10.06
C PRO A 281 13.49 20.60 11.51
N ALA A 282 13.20 21.88 11.68
CA ALA A 282 12.87 22.41 13.02
C ALA A 282 11.66 21.60 13.54
N PRO A 283 11.67 21.17 14.81
CA PRO A 283 10.52 20.49 15.37
C PRO A 283 9.29 21.38 15.20
N SER A 284 8.28 20.89 14.51
CA SER A 284 6.96 21.51 14.48
C SER A 284 6.41 21.43 15.91
N ARG A 285 6.25 22.57 16.54
CA ARG A 285 5.64 22.69 17.87
C ARG A 285 4.14 22.49 17.78
#